data_91ae2ad8cfcbf7dfbc2c728af8581983
#
_entry.id   91ae2ad8cfcbf7dfbc2c728af8581983
#
_cell.length_a   1.000
_cell.length_b   1.000
_cell.length_c   1.000
_cell.angle_alpha   90.00
_cell.angle_beta   90.00
_cell.angle_gamma   90.00
#
_symmetry.space_group_name_H-M   'P 1'
#
loop_
_entity.id
_entity.type
_entity.pdbx_description
1 polymer ?
#
loop_
_entity_poly.entity_id
_entity_poly.type
_entity_poly.pdbx_seq_one_letter_code
_entity_poly.pdbx_strand_id
1 'polypeptide(L)'
;MNRRSITIISITAVICILISIVTLGSCTEKREKVDLSSITNISGLAGATIAAQTGTFHLDALNSLGNVNVKEYEDFSKLLVALKSGAIDGYVAEEPTALSVVAMDPTLDYIHLVNNQTGFTATDADTGIAVAFKTGSDMVAKVNPIIAGISAETRSALMAQIVTMSANTDKALGETLALVSSNTNTSNGTLKIAMECNYAPFNWSQTTDANGAVRIQGSSLYANGYDVQVAKYIAAELGMALEIYAVEWDSLIPGLQAGTYDGIIAGMSPTSEREEQVDFTDCYYNSNLVIIYKKAN
;
A
#
# COMPACT_ATOMS: atom_id res chain seq x y z
N MET A 1 -49.73 53.07 14.72
CA MET A 1 -48.80 52.02 15.26
C MET A 1 -47.61 52.69 15.90
N ASN A 2 -47.45 52.55 17.19
CA ASN A 2 -46.52 53.35 18.01
C ASN A 2 -45.07 52.92 17.83
N ARG A 3 -44.15 53.89 17.68
CA ARG A 3 -42.68 53.64 17.50
C ARG A 3 -42.09 52.69 18.55
N ARG A 4 -42.67 52.60 19.76
CA ARG A 4 -42.23 51.64 20.82
C ARG A 4 -42.54 50.19 20.50
N SER A 5 -43.58 49.87 19.75
CA SER A 5 -43.94 48.48 19.37
C SER A 5 -42.98 47.90 18.34
N ILE A 6 -42.46 48.75 17.42
CA ILE A 6 -41.52 48.33 16.38
C ILE A 6 -40.15 48.00 16.98
N THR A 7 -39.71 48.77 17.97
CA THR A 7 -38.41 48.54 18.66
C THR A 7 -38.38 47.22 19.46
N ILE A 8 -39.49 46.86 20.10
CA ILE A 8 -39.60 45.62 20.88
C ILE A 8 -39.62 44.38 19.97
N ILE A 9 -40.29 44.44 18.81
CA ILE A 9 -40.32 43.33 17.85
C ILE A 9 -38.95 43.11 17.23
N SER A 10 -38.18 44.18 16.96
CA SER A 10 -36.83 44.08 16.41
C SER A 10 -35.83 43.45 17.40
N ILE A 11 -35.94 43.77 18.70
CA ILE A 11 -35.04 43.23 19.74
C ILE A 11 -35.33 41.74 20.00
N THR A 12 -36.65 41.35 20.00
CA THR A 12 -37.02 39.93 20.19
C THR A 12 -36.56 39.06 19.01
N ALA A 13 -36.64 39.57 17.77
CA ALA A 13 -36.20 38.88 16.59
C ALA A 13 -34.67 38.69 16.55
N VAL A 14 -33.88 39.69 17.00
CA VAL A 14 -32.42 39.61 17.08
C VAL A 14 -31.98 38.63 18.19
N ILE A 15 -32.67 38.61 19.35
CA ILE A 15 -32.37 37.64 20.42
C ILE A 15 -32.70 36.20 20.00
N CYS A 16 -33.79 35.97 19.28
CA CYS A 16 -34.09 34.63 18.73
C CYS A 16 -33.08 34.15 17.67
N ILE A 17 -32.52 35.04 16.87
CA ILE A 17 -31.48 34.71 15.91
C ILE A 17 -30.13 34.41 16.60
N LEU A 18 -29.81 35.14 17.68
CA LEU A 18 -28.59 34.89 18.47
C LEU A 18 -28.68 33.59 19.28
N ILE A 19 -29.84 33.19 19.74
CA ILE A 19 -30.03 31.89 20.46
C ILE A 19 -30.00 30.73 19.47
N SER A 20 -30.43 30.91 18.20
CA SER A 20 -30.35 29.87 17.18
C SER A 20 -28.92 29.60 16.64
N ILE A 21 -27.99 30.54 16.84
CA ILE A 21 -26.59 30.39 16.41
C ILE A 21 -25.76 29.65 17.50
N VAL A 22 -26.20 29.63 18.74
CA VAL A 22 -25.47 28.96 19.84
C VAL A 22 -25.75 27.45 19.91
N THR A 23 -26.79 26.93 19.21
CA THR A 23 -27.14 25.51 19.23
C THR A 23 -26.65 24.70 18.02
N LEU A 24 -25.91 25.32 17.10
CA LEU A 24 -25.13 24.62 16.03
C LEU A 24 -23.67 24.41 16.44
N GLY A 25 -23.39 24.32 17.70
CA GLY A 25 -22.21 23.61 18.19
C GLY A 25 -22.38 22.14 17.80
N SER A 26 -21.94 21.79 16.59
CA SER A 26 -21.71 20.41 16.23
C SER A 26 -20.81 19.81 17.31
N CYS A 27 -21.41 19.16 18.31
CA CYS A 27 -20.72 18.13 19.05
C CYS A 27 -20.37 17.04 18.01
N THR A 28 -19.26 17.19 17.32
CA THR A 28 -18.56 16.04 16.79
C THR A 28 -18.18 15.25 18.05
N GLU A 29 -18.98 14.27 18.42
CA GLU A 29 -18.58 13.27 19.42
C GLU A 29 -17.19 12.82 19.00
N LYS A 30 -16.21 13.14 19.84
CA LYS A 30 -14.82 12.75 19.58
C LYS A 30 -14.82 11.23 19.67
N ARG A 31 -14.61 10.57 18.52
CA ARG A 31 -14.54 9.11 18.45
C ARG A 31 -13.61 8.61 19.57
N GLU A 32 -14.08 7.68 20.39
CA GLU A 32 -13.24 7.01 21.36
C GLU A 32 -12.20 6.16 20.61
N LYS A 33 -10.93 6.38 20.88
CA LYS A 33 -9.84 5.65 20.28
C LYS A 33 -9.59 4.37 21.05
N VAL A 34 -9.39 3.27 20.33
CA VAL A 34 -8.94 2.01 20.92
C VAL A 34 -7.41 2.00 20.98
N ASP A 35 -6.87 1.71 22.17
CA ASP A 35 -5.42 1.52 22.32
C ASP A 35 -5.03 0.14 21.81
N LEU A 36 -4.26 0.11 20.73
CA LEU A 36 -3.80 -1.12 20.07
C LEU A 36 -2.46 -1.64 20.62
N SER A 37 -1.79 -0.89 21.49
CA SER A 37 -0.42 -1.19 21.93
C SER A 37 -0.24 -2.50 22.72
N SER A 38 -1.33 -2.98 23.34
CA SER A 38 -1.32 -4.22 24.15
C SER A 38 -1.88 -5.44 23.40
N ILE A 39 -2.31 -5.26 22.15
CA ILE A 39 -2.93 -6.33 21.36
C ILE A 39 -1.85 -7.23 20.77
N THR A 40 -2.01 -8.54 20.99
CA THR A 40 -1.09 -9.57 20.48
C THR A 40 -1.79 -10.62 19.61
N ASN A 41 -3.12 -10.48 19.41
CA ASN A 41 -3.93 -11.39 18.63
C ASN A 41 -5.05 -10.62 17.93
N ILE A 42 -5.43 -11.05 16.73
CA ILE A 42 -6.43 -10.38 15.88
C ILE A 42 -7.79 -10.19 16.57
N SER A 43 -8.19 -11.09 17.49
CA SER A 43 -9.44 -10.98 18.24
C SER A 43 -9.48 -9.76 19.19
N GLY A 44 -8.31 -9.21 19.55
CA GLY A 44 -8.20 -8.01 20.37
C GLY A 44 -8.61 -6.72 19.64
N LEU A 45 -8.83 -6.75 18.33
CA LEU A 45 -9.25 -5.60 17.53
C LEU A 45 -10.74 -5.24 17.69
N ALA A 46 -11.52 -6.00 18.47
CA ALA A 46 -12.96 -5.78 18.63
C ALA A 46 -13.29 -4.33 19.01
N GLY A 47 -14.17 -3.69 18.22
CA GLY A 47 -14.60 -2.30 18.40
C GLY A 47 -13.62 -1.25 17.85
N ALA A 48 -12.39 -1.61 17.48
CA ALA A 48 -11.46 -0.70 16.85
C ALA A 48 -11.94 -0.28 15.44
N THR A 49 -11.52 0.91 15.01
CA THR A 49 -11.72 1.37 13.63
C THR A 49 -10.44 1.09 12.85
N ILE A 50 -10.48 0.07 12.03
CA ILE A 50 -9.34 -0.39 11.22
C ILE A 50 -9.64 -0.14 9.75
N ALA A 51 -8.62 0.24 8.99
CA ALA A 51 -8.77 0.52 7.56
C ALA A 51 -7.93 -0.42 6.70
N ALA A 52 -8.31 -0.51 5.43
CA ALA A 52 -7.54 -1.18 4.39
C ALA A 52 -7.70 -0.45 3.05
N GLN A 53 -6.82 -0.75 2.10
CA GLN A 53 -6.94 -0.23 0.75
C GLN A 53 -8.10 -0.94 0.02
N THR A 54 -8.91 -0.17 -0.70
CA THR A 54 -10.01 -0.68 -1.52
C THR A 54 -9.50 -1.65 -2.59
N GLY A 55 -10.25 -2.71 -2.88
CA GLY A 55 -9.92 -3.69 -3.92
C GLY A 55 -8.70 -4.57 -3.59
N THR A 56 -8.36 -4.73 -2.29
CA THR A 56 -7.26 -5.60 -1.84
C THR A 56 -7.76 -6.72 -0.94
N PHE A 57 -7.01 -7.83 -0.88
CA PHE A 57 -7.25 -8.89 0.09
C PHE A 57 -7.22 -8.39 1.55
N HIS A 58 -6.47 -7.31 1.83
CA HIS A 58 -6.46 -6.67 3.15
C HIS A 58 -7.87 -6.28 3.62
N LEU A 59 -8.68 -5.74 2.71
CA LEU A 59 -10.05 -5.34 2.99
C LEU A 59 -10.94 -6.56 3.23
N ASP A 60 -10.81 -7.61 2.41
CA ASP A 60 -11.57 -8.84 2.56
C ASP A 60 -11.25 -9.55 3.87
N ALA A 61 -9.95 -9.66 4.20
CA ALA A 61 -9.48 -10.22 5.46
C ALA A 61 -10.03 -9.44 6.67
N LEU A 62 -10.05 -8.10 6.58
CA LEU A 62 -10.57 -7.24 7.63
C LEU A 62 -12.09 -7.39 7.80
N ASN A 63 -12.84 -7.42 6.69
CA ASN A 63 -14.30 -7.61 6.68
C ASN A 63 -14.69 -8.96 7.29
N SER A 64 -13.86 -10.00 7.12
CA SER A 64 -14.12 -11.33 7.66
C SER A 64 -14.13 -11.40 9.19
N LEU A 65 -13.53 -10.42 9.88
CA LEU A 65 -13.47 -10.40 11.35
C LEU A 65 -14.84 -10.11 11.99
N GLY A 66 -15.70 -9.32 11.35
CA GLY A 66 -17.09 -9.04 11.75
C GLY A 66 -17.27 -8.22 13.05
N ASN A 67 -16.19 -7.90 13.76
CA ASN A 67 -16.22 -7.21 15.06
C ASN A 67 -15.40 -5.92 15.13
N VAL A 68 -14.92 -5.43 13.99
CA VAL A 68 -14.19 -4.17 13.81
C VAL A 68 -15.02 -3.17 13.00
N ASN A 69 -14.76 -1.87 13.19
CA ASN A 69 -15.35 -0.83 12.36
C ASN A 69 -14.44 -0.62 11.13
N VAL A 70 -14.83 -1.15 9.97
CA VAL A 70 -14.02 -1.12 8.76
C VAL A 70 -14.13 0.23 8.06
N LYS A 71 -13.00 0.76 7.59
CA LYS A 71 -12.88 1.93 6.72
C LYS A 71 -12.06 1.56 5.48
N GLU A 72 -12.38 2.21 4.37
CA GLU A 72 -11.72 1.99 3.09
C GLU A 72 -11.07 3.28 2.59
N TYR A 73 -9.87 3.13 1.99
CA TYR A 73 -9.15 4.23 1.37
C TYR A 73 -8.53 3.76 0.06
N GLU A 74 -8.36 4.69 -0.88
CA GLU A 74 -7.91 4.38 -2.24
C GLU A 74 -6.43 3.94 -2.29
N ASP A 75 -5.58 4.44 -1.37
CA ASP A 75 -4.14 4.19 -1.38
C ASP A 75 -3.52 4.24 0.03
N PHE A 76 -2.28 3.74 0.16
CA PHE A 76 -1.54 3.70 1.43
C PHE A 76 -1.18 5.08 1.99
N SER A 77 -1.00 6.09 1.14
CA SER A 77 -0.75 7.47 1.60
C SER A 77 -1.96 8.04 2.33
N LYS A 78 -3.17 7.76 1.83
CA LYS A 78 -4.44 8.15 2.46
C LYS A 78 -4.67 7.40 3.77
N LEU A 79 -4.34 6.09 3.83
CA LEU A 79 -4.36 5.30 5.06
C LEU A 79 -3.45 5.91 6.13
N LEU A 80 -2.22 6.26 5.78
CA LEU A 80 -1.26 6.89 6.70
C LEU A 80 -1.74 8.26 7.20
N VAL A 81 -2.31 9.09 6.33
CA VAL A 81 -2.91 10.39 6.71
C VAL A 81 -4.09 10.18 7.67
N ALA A 82 -4.97 9.22 7.40
CA ALA A 82 -6.11 8.90 8.25
C ALA A 82 -5.66 8.41 9.63
N LEU A 83 -4.62 7.57 9.71
CA LEU A 83 -4.04 7.12 10.98
C LEU A 83 -3.44 8.29 11.76
N LYS A 84 -2.61 9.12 11.13
CA LYS A 84 -1.95 10.27 11.78
C LYS A 84 -2.95 11.29 12.30
N SER A 85 -4.04 11.53 11.56
CA SER A 85 -5.13 12.44 11.99
C SER A 85 -6.01 11.85 13.09
N GLY A 86 -5.95 10.54 13.33
CA GLY A 86 -6.77 9.80 14.27
C GLY A 86 -8.19 9.52 13.77
N ALA A 87 -8.41 9.53 12.46
CA ALA A 87 -9.67 9.11 11.84
C ALA A 87 -9.87 7.59 11.91
N ILE A 88 -8.78 6.83 12.05
CA ILE A 88 -8.73 5.39 12.26
C ILE A 88 -7.77 5.07 13.42
N ASP A 89 -7.89 3.87 14.01
CA ASP A 89 -7.00 3.38 15.07
C ASP A 89 -5.80 2.65 14.48
N GLY A 90 -5.98 1.98 13.34
CA GLY A 90 -4.94 1.28 12.61
C GLY A 90 -5.33 0.97 11.18
N TYR A 91 -4.40 0.44 10.40
CA TYR A 91 -4.68 -0.09 9.06
C TYR A 91 -3.87 -1.36 8.78
N VAL A 92 -4.41 -2.20 7.90
CA VAL A 92 -3.78 -3.46 7.47
C VAL A 92 -2.70 -3.17 6.44
N ALA A 93 -1.56 -3.84 6.57
CA ALA A 93 -0.49 -3.85 5.58
C ALA A 93 0.35 -5.14 5.73
N GLU A 94 1.22 -5.42 4.77
CA GLU A 94 2.27 -6.42 4.92
C GLU A 94 3.34 -5.95 5.92
N GLU A 95 3.96 -6.90 6.61
CA GLU A 95 4.99 -6.60 7.61
C GLU A 95 6.15 -5.73 7.09
N PRO A 96 6.70 -5.88 5.86
CA PRO A 96 7.71 -4.96 5.32
C PRO A 96 7.24 -3.51 5.23
N THR A 97 5.97 -3.28 4.90
CA THR A 97 5.37 -1.93 4.90
C THR A 97 5.34 -1.35 6.30
N ALA A 98 4.97 -2.15 7.30
CA ALA A 98 5.01 -1.72 8.70
C ALA A 98 6.44 -1.35 9.14
N LEU A 99 7.44 -2.18 8.83
CA LEU A 99 8.84 -1.89 9.11
C LEU A 99 9.31 -0.58 8.47
N SER A 100 8.95 -0.35 7.21
CA SER A 100 9.26 0.89 6.48
C SER A 100 8.62 2.11 7.14
N VAL A 101 7.33 2.04 7.45
CA VAL A 101 6.57 3.15 8.04
C VAL A 101 7.09 3.50 9.44
N VAL A 102 7.40 2.50 10.28
CA VAL A 102 7.96 2.72 11.63
C VAL A 102 9.38 3.29 11.56
N ALA A 103 10.18 2.89 10.57
CA ALA A 103 11.51 3.47 10.36
C ALA A 103 11.45 4.95 9.96
N MET A 104 10.43 5.36 9.20
CA MET A 104 10.21 6.75 8.80
C MET A 104 9.58 7.60 9.91
N ASP A 105 8.70 7.02 10.72
CA ASP A 105 7.95 7.74 11.77
C ASP A 105 7.91 6.95 13.08
N PRO A 106 8.81 7.25 14.03
CA PRO A 106 8.89 6.52 15.31
C PRO A 106 7.69 6.73 16.23
N THR A 107 6.72 7.60 15.88
CA THR A 107 5.44 7.71 16.59
C THR A 107 4.45 6.61 16.23
N LEU A 108 4.76 5.83 15.19
CA LEU A 108 4.00 4.68 14.73
C LEU A 108 4.62 3.39 15.27
N ASP A 109 3.80 2.34 15.28
CA ASP A 109 4.20 0.97 15.58
C ASP A 109 3.26 0.00 14.87
N TYR A 110 3.47 -1.29 15.01
CA TYR A 110 2.57 -2.28 14.44
C TYR A 110 2.35 -3.46 15.40
N ILE A 111 1.20 -4.09 15.30
CA ILE A 111 0.90 -5.33 16.01
C ILE A 111 1.53 -6.45 15.19
N HIS A 112 2.51 -7.15 15.78
CA HIS A 112 3.14 -8.31 15.15
C HIS A 112 2.15 -9.48 15.16
N LEU A 113 1.58 -9.78 14.00
CA LEU A 113 0.62 -10.86 13.79
C LEU A 113 1.23 -11.91 12.87
N VAL A 114 0.89 -13.18 13.11
CA VAL A 114 1.29 -14.30 12.27
C VAL A 114 0.05 -14.90 11.64
N ASN A 115 -0.03 -14.92 10.31
CA ASN A 115 -1.16 -15.47 9.57
C ASN A 115 -1.50 -16.90 10.04
N ASN A 116 -2.78 -17.20 10.13
CA ASN A 116 -3.31 -18.49 10.57
C ASN A 116 -2.93 -18.90 12.02
N GLN A 117 -2.38 -17.98 12.82
CA GLN A 117 -2.05 -18.21 14.24
C GLN A 117 -2.64 -17.09 15.11
N THR A 118 -1.93 -15.97 15.23
CA THR A 118 -2.37 -14.79 15.98
C THR A 118 -3.02 -13.73 15.09
N GLY A 119 -2.86 -13.84 13.77
CA GLY A 119 -3.27 -12.89 12.76
C GLY A 119 -4.49 -13.34 11.93
N PHE A 120 -4.53 -12.84 10.72
CA PHE A 120 -5.60 -13.11 9.77
C PHE A 120 -5.58 -14.56 9.27
N THR A 121 -6.76 -15.10 8.93
CA THR A 121 -6.84 -16.33 8.15
C THR A 121 -6.58 -15.99 6.68
N ALA A 122 -5.54 -16.59 6.12
CA ALA A 122 -5.10 -16.32 4.76
C ALA A 122 -4.41 -17.55 4.17
N THR A 123 -4.54 -17.76 2.87
CA THR A 123 -3.73 -18.73 2.11
C THR A 123 -2.41 -18.10 1.67
N ASP A 124 -1.47 -18.92 1.20
CA ASP A 124 -0.23 -18.44 0.61
C ASP A 124 -0.48 -17.58 -0.64
N ALA A 125 -1.54 -17.86 -1.39
CA ALA A 125 -1.96 -17.06 -2.54
C ALA A 125 -2.52 -15.69 -2.14
N ASP A 126 -3.19 -15.57 -1.00
CA ASP A 126 -3.75 -14.30 -0.51
C ASP A 126 -2.68 -13.33 -0.03
N THR A 127 -1.57 -13.84 0.48
CA THR A 127 -0.46 -13.05 1.07
C THR A 127 0.85 -13.16 0.30
N GLY A 128 0.90 -14.02 -0.70
CA GLY A 128 1.96 -14.08 -1.70
C GLY A 128 1.88 -12.90 -2.66
N ILE A 129 3.01 -12.47 -3.18
CA ILE A 129 3.10 -11.37 -4.15
C ILE A 129 3.71 -11.91 -5.43
N ALA A 130 3.02 -11.74 -6.56
CA ALA A 130 3.38 -12.31 -7.84
C ALA A 130 3.33 -11.27 -8.98
N VAL A 131 3.93 -11.61 -10.11
CA VAL A 131 3.85 -10.81 -11.33
C VAL A 131 2.62 -11.23 -12.11
N ALA A 132 1.76 -10.27 -12.50
CA ALA A 132 0.62 -10.55 -13.35
C ALA A 132 0.94 -10.25 -14.82
N PHE A 133 0.50 -11.13 -15.69
CA PHE A 133 0.55 -11.00 -17.15
C PHE A 133 -0.84 -11.21 -17.75
N LYS A 134 -1.04 -10.72 -18.97
CA LYS A 134 -2.30 -10.95 -19.69
C LYS A 134 -2.54 -12.45 -19.87
N THR A 135 -3.77 -12.90 -19.68
CA THR A 135 -4.16 -14.31 -19.84
C THR A 135 -3.72 -14.89 -21.18
N GLY A 136 -3.09 -16.07 -21.10
CA GLY A 136 -2.51 -16.76 -22.26
C GLY A 136 -1.15 -16.22 -22.72
N SER A 137 -0.54 -15.31 -21.97
CA SER A 137 0.83 -14.82 -22.25
C SER A 137 1.87 -15.93 -21.98
N ASP A 138 2.90 -16.03 -22.84
CA ASP A 138 4.03 -16.92 -22.61
C ASP A 138 5.03 -16.38 -21.55
N MET A 139 4.80 -15.18 -21.05
CA MET A 139 5.68 -14.51 -20.10
C MET A 139 5.71 -15.24 -18.74
N VAL A 140 4.62 -15.81 -18.26
CA VAL A 140 4.61 -16.59 -17.01
C VAL A 140 5.65 -17.72 -17.09
N ALA A 141 5.63 -18.50 -18.18
CA ALA A 141 6.58 -19.60 -18.37
C ALA A 141 8.05 -19.14 -18.49
N LYS A 142 8.29 -17.93 -19.00
CA LYS A 142 9.62 -17.33 -19.11
C LYS A 142 10.12 -16.75 -17.78
N VAL A 143 9.21 -16.18 -16.97
CA VAL A 143 9.55 -15.45 -15.74
C VAL A 143 9.65 -16.38 -14.52
N ASN A 144 8.84 -17.45 -14.44
CA ASN A 144 8.91 -18.39 -13.32
C ASN A 144 10.30 -18.97 -13.04
N PRO A 145 11.08 -19.43 -14.07
CA PRO A 145 12.45 -19.89 -13.81
C PRO A 145 13.37 -18.78 -13.26
N ILE A 146 13.16 -17.52 -13.66
CA ILE A 146 13.92 -16.38 -13.16
C ILE A 146 13.61 -16.14 -11.69
N ILE A 147 12.34 -16.13 -11.31
CA ILE A 147 11.88 -15.98 -9.91
C ILE A 147 12.40 -17.14 -9.05
N ALA A 148 12.33 -18.38 -9.55
CA ALA A 148 12.82 -19.57 -8.85
C ALA A 148 14.35 -19.52 -8.61
N GLY A 149 15.10 -18.82 -9.46
CA GLY A 149 16.54 -18.59 -9.30
C GLY A 149 16.90 -17.60 -8.18
N ILE A 150 15.95 -16.82 -7.64
CA ILE A 150 16.20 -15.88 -6.53
C ILE A 150 16.09 -16.63 -5.21
N SER A 151 17.21 -16.82 -4.50
CA SER A 151 17.20 -17.54 -3.21
C SER A 151 16.45 -16.79 -2.11
N ALA A 152 15.98 -17.51 -1.09
CA ALA A 152 15.31 -16.93 0.06
C ALA A 152 16.20 -15.90 0.80
N GLU A 153 17.49 -16.17 0.89
CA GLU A 153 18.48 -15.26 1.49
C GLU A 153 18.59 -13.97 0.70
N THR A 154 18.63 -14.06 -0.66
CA THR A 154 18.67 -12.88 -1.54
C THR A 154 17.40 -12.04 -1.39
N ARG A 155 16.22 -12.69 -1.36
CA ARG A 155 14.93 -12.00 -1.16
C ARG A 155 14.90 -11.26 0.18
N SER A 156 15.32 -11.91 1.26
CA SER A 156 15.36 -11.31 2.61
C SER A 156 16.38 -10.17 2.70
N ALA A 157 17.58 -10.35 2.15
CA ALA A 157 18.61 -9.32 2.12
C ALA A 157 18.18 -8.10 1.30
N LEU A 158 17.58 -8.31 0.12
CA LEU A 158 17.03 -7.23 -0.70
C LEU A 158 15.96 -6.48 0.08
N MET A 159 14.98 -7.15 0.70
CA MET A 159 13.91 -6.49 1.44
C MET A 159 14.46 -5.63 2.59
N ALA A 160 15.45 -6.12 3.35
CA ALA A 160 16.09 -5.35 4.42
C ALA A 160 16.78 -4.07 3.89
N GLN A 161 17.47 -4.17 2.74
CA GLN A 161 18.06 -3.00 2.07
C GLN A 161 16.97 -2.01 1.61
N ILE A 162 15.89 -2.51 1.02
CA ILE A 162 14.78 -1.69 0.52
C ILE A 162 14.05 -0.97 1.66
N VAL A 163 13.78 -1.64 2.78
CA VAL A 163 13.21 -0.99 3.99
C VAL A 163 14.11 0.15 4.46
N THR A 164 15.43 -0.05 4.48
CA THR A 164 16.39 1.01 4.82
C THR A 164 16.35 2.19 3.82
N MET A 165 16.25 1.88 2.52
CA MET A 165 16.15 2.89 1.46
C MET A 165 14.86 3.70 1.53
N SER A 166 13.74 3.06 1.84
CA SER A 166 12.43 3.70 1.91
C SER A 166 12.37 4.80 2.98
N ALA A 167 13.15 4.69 4.03
CA ALA A 167 13.26 5.70 5.08
C ALA A 167 14.06 6.96 4.63
N ASN A 168 14.80 6.87 3.52
CA ASN A 168 15.64 7.97 3.03
C ASN A 168 15.84 7.87 1.50
N THR A 169 14.77 8.08 0.76
CA THR A 169 14.64 7.71 -0.66
C THR A 169 15.66 8.36 -1.60
N ASP A 170 16.10 9.58 -1.33
CA ASP A 170 17.03 10.33 -2.17
C ASP A 170 18.50 10.15 -1.76
N LYS A 171 18.77 9.36 -0.71
CA LYS A 171 20.12 9.09 -0.22
C LYS A 171 20.64 7.78 -0.76
N ALA A 172 21.85 7.77 -1.30
CA ALA A 172 22.51 6.54 -1.75
C ALA A 172 22.72 5.58 -0.57
N LEU A 173 22.39 4.30 -0.76
CA LEU A 173 22.56 3.24 0.22
C LEU A 173 24.05 3.01 0.57
N GLY A 174 24.95 3.25 -0.39
CA GLY A 174 26.40 3.10 -0.20
C GLY A 174 26.90 1.66 -0.34
N GLU A 175 26.02 0.71 -0.65
CA GLU A 175 26.35 -0.69 -0.91
C GLU A 175 25.63 -1.21 -2.16
N THR A 176 26.10 -2.34 -2.69
CA THR A 176 25.45 -3.03 -3.82
C THR A 176 24.19 -3.73 -3.34
N LEU A 177 23.11 -3.62 -4.11
CA LEU A 177 21.87 -4.34 -3.83
C LEU A 177 22.07 -5.86 -3.92
N ALA A 178 21.35 -6.60 -3.08
CA ALA A 178 21.45 -8.06 -3.02
C ALA A 178 20.96 -8.75 -4.29
N LEU A 179 20.07 -8.11 -5.06
CA LEU A 179 19.56 -8.63 -6.32
C LEU A 179 20.04 -7.75 -7.49
N VAL A 180 21.01 -8.23 -8.24
CA VAL A 180 21.56 -7.58 -9.44
C VAL A 180 21.85 -8.64 -10.48
N SER A 181 21.39 -8.42 -11.72
CA SER A 181 21.78 -9.26 -12.86
C SER A 181 23.12 -8.79 -13.44
N SER A 182 23.93 -9.72 -13.88
CA SER A 182 25.12 -9.44 -14.69
C SER A 182 24.81 -9.27 -16.18
N ASN A 183 23.59 -9.61 -16.61
CA ASN A 183 23.17 -9.44 -18.01
C ASN A 183 22.85 -7.98 -18.30
N THR A 184 23.56 -7.40 -19.24
CA THR A 184 23.39 -6.01 -19.71
C THR A 184 22.74 -5.92 -21.08
N ASN A 185 22.39 -7.07 -21.68
CA ASN A 185 21.73 -7.11 -22.98
C ASN A 185 20.30 -6.53 -22.88
N THR A 186 19.90 -5.72 -23.85
CA THR A 186 18.55 -5.15 -23.95
C THR A 186 17.99 -5.28 -25.38
N SER A 187 18.56 -6.19 -26.18
CA SER A 187 18.20 -6.33 -27.59
C SER A 187 16.88 -7.07 -27.84
N ASN A 188 16.31 -7.72 -26.81
CA ASN A 188 15.07 -8.50 -26.94
C ASN A 188 13.80 -7.66 -26.82
N GLY A 189 13.91 -6.34 -26.94
CA GLY A 189 12.78 -5.43 -26.85
C GLY A 189 12.64 -4.75 -25.47
N THR A 190 11.44 -4.30 -25.16
CA THR A 190 11.14 -3.56 -23.92
C THR A 190 10.07 -4.28 -23.14
N LEU A 191 10.28 -4.48 -21.84
CA LEU A 191 9.31 -4.95 -20.88
C LEU A 191 8.65 -3.75 -20.18
N LYS A 192 7.36 -3.56 -20.43
CA LYS A 192 6.56 -2.47 -19.87
C LYS A 192 5.84 -2.97 -18.62
N ILE A 193 6.19 -2.42 -17.46
CA ILE A 193 5.62 -2.82 -16.16
C ILE A 193 4.84 -1.67 -15.54
N ALA A 194 3.62 -1.97 -15.11
CA ALA A 194 2.80 -1.06 -14.32
C ALA A 194 2.90 -1.37 -12.81
N MET A 195 2.87 -0.33 -12.00
CA MET A 195 2.81 -0.37 -10.55
C MET A 195 2.18 0.92 -10.02
N GLU A 196 1.75 0.93 -8.75
CA GLU A 196 1.09 2.10 -8.16
C GLU A 196 2.08 3.25 -7.87
N CYS A 197 3.34 2.93 -7.58
CA CYS A 197 4.41 3.86 -7.16
C CYS A 197 4.06 4.65 -5.88
N ASN A 198 3.22 4.10 -5.01
CA ASN A 198 2.72 4.71 -3.79
C ASN A 198 2.64 3.72 -2.61
N TYR A 199 3.31 2.58 -2.71
CA TYR A 199 3.27 1.49 -1.74
C TYR A 199 4.67 1.07 -1.28
N ALA A 200 5.32 1.89 -0.43
CA ALA A 200 6.63 1.54 0.15
C ALA A 200 6.49 0.38 1.18
N PRO A 201 7.46 -0.55 1.23
CA PRO A 201 8.71 -0.60 0.51
C PRO A 201 8.64 -1.33 -0.84
N PHE A 202 7.46 -1.79 -1.27
CA PHE A 202 7.32 -2.54 -2.52
C PHE A 202 7.56 -1.64 -3.74
N ASN A 203 6.86 -0.52 -3.84
CA ASN A 203 7.08 0.45 -4.91
C ASN A 203 6.69 1.87 -4.45
N TRP A 204 7.56 2.84 -4.70
CA TRP A 204 7.32 4.25 -4.41
C TRP A 204 7.92 5.15 -5.48
N SER A 205 7.50 6.42 -5.53
CA SER A 205 8.10 7.45 -6.36
C SER A 205 9.09 8.30 -5.57
N GLN A 206 10.22 8.69 -6.20
CA GLN A 206 11.25 9.57 -5.67
C GLN A 206 11.74 10.56 -6.71
N THR A 207 12.50 11.58 -6.29
CA THR A 207 12.90 12.69 -7.15
C THR A 207 14.19 12.44 -7.92
N THR A 208 15.00 11.45 -7.51
CA THR A 208 16.31 11.13 -8.10
C THR A 208 16.36 9.68 -8.57
N ASP A 209 17.38 9.35 -9.36
CA ASP A 209 17.72 7.99 -9.78
C ASP A 209 18.55 7.20 -8.76
N ALA A 210 18.70 7.72 -7.53
CA ALA A 210 19.46 7.09 -6.46
C ALA A 210 19.01 5.63 -6.23
N ASN A 211 19.97 4.78 -5.83
CA ASN A 211 19.73 3.37 -5.51
C ASN A 211 19.14 2.56 -6.67
N GLY A 212 19.43 2.95 -7.91
CA GLY A 212 18.97 2.24 -9.10
C GLY A 212 17.49 2.40 -9.40
N ALA A 213 16.87 3.50 -8.96
CA ALA A 213 15.52 3.86 -9.33
C ALA A 213 15.38 4.02 -10.86
N VAL A 214 14.21 3.70 -11.38
CA VAL A 214 13.89 3.71 -12.80
C VAL A 214 12.93 4.87 -13.09
N ARG A 215 13.20 5.63 -14.16
CA ARG A 215 12.34 6.75 -14.53
C ARG A 215 10.93 6.28 -14.86
N ILE A 216 9.93 6.93 -14.26
CA ILE A 216 8.53 6.68 -14.56
C ILE A 216 8.19 7.32 -15.91
N GLN A 217 7.57 6.56 -16.82
CA GLN A 217 7.20 7.03 -18.14
C GLN A 217 6.18 8.18 -18.06
N GLY A 218 6.46 9.26 -18.81
CA GLY A 218 5.62 10.47 -18.79
C GLY A 218 5.77 11.34 -17.54
N SER A 219 6.70 11.04 -16.61
CA SER A 219 6.91 11.76 -15.36
C SER A 219 8.34 12.30 -15.22
N SER A 220 8.55 13.28 -14.33
CA SER A 220 9.88 13.70 -13.87
C SER A 220 10.39 12.85 -12.69
N LEU A 221 9.56 11.98 -12.11
CA LEU A 221 9.88 11.13 -10.97
C LEU A 221 10.46 9.79 -11.40
N TYR A 222 11.03 9.09 -10.43
CA TYR A 222 11.61 7.76 -10.56
C TYR A 222 10.89 6.80 -9.62
N ALA A 223 10.64 5.59 -10.09
CA ALA A 223 10.13 4.49 -9.28
C ALA A 223 11.28 3.74 -8.61
N ASN A 224 11.14 3.39 -7.34
CA ASN A 224 12.03 2.49 -6.63
C ASN A 224 11.25 1.58 -5.68
N GLY A 225 11.91 0.59 -5.11
CA GLY A 225 11.30 -0.38 -4.21
C GLY A 225 11.60 -1.82 -4.60
N TYR A 226 11.11 -2.75 -3.79
CA TYR A 226 11.33 -4.18 -3.99
C TYR A 226 10.84 -4.64 -5.38
N ASP A 227 9.64 -4.24 -5.76
CA ASP A 227 9.01 -4.53 -7.05
C ASP A 227 9.83 -4.00 -8.22
N VAL A 228 10.39 -2.79 -8.07
CA VAL A 228 11.23 -2.17 -9.10
C VAL A 228 12.52 -2.96 -9.29
N GLN A 229 13.16 -3.42 -8.21
CA GLN A 229 14.40 -4.20 -8.30
C GLN A 229 14.13 -5.60 -8.87
N VAL A 230 12.99 -6.22 -8.53
CA VAL A 230 12.53 -7.48 -9.15
C VAL A 230 12.23 -7.27 -10.63
N ALA A 231 11.54 -6.20 -11.02
CA ALA A 231 11.28 -5.87 -12.43
C ALA A 231 12.57 -5.68 -13.23
N LYS A 232 13.56 -4.97 -12.67
CA LYS A 232 14.90 -4.80 -13.27
C LYS A 232 15.60 -6.14 -13.47
N TYR A 233 15.58 -6.99 -12.46
CA TYR A 233 16.20 -8.31 -12.54
C TYR A 233 15.54 -9.17 -13.63
N ILE A 234 14.21 -9.24 -13.64
CA ILE A 234 13.45 -9.98 -14.66
C ILE A 234 13.75 -9.45 -16.07
N ALA A 235 13.68 -8.14 -16.27
CA ALA A 235 13.96 -7.54 -17.58
C ALA A 235 15.37 -7.85 -18.06
N ALA A 236 16.37 -7.74 -17.18
CA ALA A 236 17.75 -8.05 -17.49
C ALA A 236 17.95 -9.54 -17.84
N GLU A 237 17.39 -10.47 -17.06
CA GLU A 237 17.47 -11.91 -17.36
C GLU A 237 16.78 -12.28 -18.70
N LEU A 238 15.71 -11.56 -19.06
CA LEU A 238 15.06 -11.69 -20.37
C LEU A 238 15.83 -10.99 -21.50
N GLY A 239 16.86 -10.21 -21.21
CA GLY A 239 17.58 -9.40 -22.19
C GLY A 239 16.75 -8.25 -22.76
N MET A 240 15.84 -7.69 -21.99
CA MET A 240 14.91 -6.63 -22.37
C MET A 240 15.23 -5.31 -21.65
N ALA A 241 14.94 -4.18 -22.29
CA ALA A 241 14.88 -2.90 -21.60
C ALA A 241 13.66 -2.85 -20.68
N LEU A 242 13.70 -2.04 -19.59
CA LEU A 242 12.58 -1.87 -18.67
C LEU A 242 11.97 -0.47 -18.81
N GLU A 243 10.66 -0.41 -18.93
CA GLU A 243 9.86 0.81 -18.75
C GLU A 243 8.88 0.64 -17.59
N ILE A 244 8.76 1.66 -16.73
CA ILE A 244 7.82 1.66 -15.60
C ILE A 244 6.74 2.72 -15.80
N TYR A 245 5.49 2.31 -15.58
CA TYR A 245 4.30 3.14 -15.64
C TYR A 245 3.67 3.23 -14.25
N ALA A 246 3.48 4.44 -13.73
CA ALA A 246 2.70 4.67 -12.52
C ALA A 246 1.21 4.69 -12.88
N VAL A 247 0.44 3.82 -12.23
CA VAL A 247 -0.98 3.56 -12.56
C VAL A 247 -1.74 3.39 -11.25
N GLU A 248 -2.90 4.04 -11.13
CA GLU A 248 -3.80 3.86 -9.98
C GLU A 248 -4.20 2.38 -9.82
N TRP A 249 -4.33 1.92 -8.58
CA TRP A 249 -4.55 0.50 -8.23
C TRP A 249 -5.68 -0.15 -9.05
N ASP A 250 -6.88 0.45 -9.05
CA ASP A 250 -8.06 -0.09 -9.73
C ASP A 250 -7.93 -0.13 -11.27
N SER A 251 -6.94 0.57 -11.82
CA SER A 251 -6.66 0.63 -13.26
C SER A 251 -5.60 -0.38 -13.72
N LEU A 252 -4.90 -1.07 -12.80
CA LEU A 252 -3.81 -1.99 -13.12
C LEU A 252 -4.28 -3.16 -14.00
N ILE A 253 -5.24 -3.95 -13.54
CA ILE A 253 -5.74 -5.11 -14.31
C ILE A 253 -6.45 -4.69 -15.60
N PRO A 254 -7.35 -3.69 -15.61
CA PRO A 254 -7.96 -3.19 -16.84
C PRO A 254 -6.94 -2.74 -17.89
N GLY A 255 -5.88 -2.02 -17.48
CA GLY A 255 -4.83 -1.57 -18.37
C GLY A 255 -3.98 -2.70 -18.95
N LEU A 256 -3.71 -3.75 -18.16
CA LEU A 256 -3.02 -4.97 -18.61
C LEU A 256 -3.87 -5.72 -19.65
N GLN A 257 -5.15 -5.90 -19.39
CA GLN A 257 -6.09 -6.53 -20.33
C GLN A 257 -6.19 -5.76 -21.65
N ALA A 258 -6.16 -4.42 -21.58
CA ALA A 258 -6.14 -3.54 -22.76
C ALA A 258 -4.81 -3.56 -23.52
N GLY A 259 -3.73 -4.13 -22.96
CA GLY A 259 -2.40 -4.18 -23.57
C GLY A 259 -1.65 -2.85 -23.51
N THR A 260 -1.95 -1.99 -22.53
CA THR A 260 -1.24 -0.71 -22.34
C THR A 260 0.20 -0.94 -21.87
N TYR A 261 0.41 -1.99 -21.09
CA TYR A 261 1.71 -2.51 -20.62
C TYR A 261 1.68 -4.04 -20.64
N ASP A 262 2.85 -4.65 -20.46
CA ASP A 262 3.04 -6.10 -20.63
C ASP A 262 2.78 -6.89 -19.35
N GLY A 263 3.01 -6.27 -18.16
CA GLY A 263 2.83 -6.91 -16.87
C GLY A 263 2.60 -5.93 -15.74
N ILE A 264 2.17 -6.47 -14.59
CA ILE A 264 1.99 -5.74 -13.33
C ILE A 264 2.95 -6.34 -12.29
N ILE A 265 3.74 -5.48 -11.63
CA ILE A 265 4.54 -5.79 -10.45
C ILE A 265 4.26 -4.69 -9.43
N ALA A 266 3.34 -4.94 -8.49
CA ALA A 266 2.75 -3.88 -7.69
C ALA A 266 2.38 -4.33 -6.25
N GLY A 267 3.15 -5.25 -5.65
CA GLY A 267 2.74 -5.84 -4.37
C GLY A 267 1.44 -6.63 -4.48
N MET A 268 1.11 -7.14 -5.67
CA MET A 268 -0.19 -7.74 -5.97
C MET A 268 -0.22 -9.22 -5.66
N SER A 269 -1.21 -9.64 -4.84
CA SER A 269 -1.45 -11.06 -4.53
C SER A 269 -2.24 -11.75 -5.65
N PRO A 270 -1.91 -13.03 -6.00
CA PRO A 270 -2.63 -13.83 -6.98
C PRO A 270 -3.89 -14.45 -6.36
N THR A 271 -4.85 -13.58 -5.94
CA THR A 271 -6.13 -14.08 -5.41
C THR A 271 -6.94 -14.80 -6.51
N SER A 272 -7.79 -15.75 -6.11
CA SER A 272 -8.60 -16.51 -7.06
C SER A 272 -9.46 -15.62 -7.96
N GLU A 273 -9.97 -14.49 -7.44
CA GLU A 273 -10.73 -13.51 -8.24
C GLU A 273 -9.87 -12.87 -9.34
N ARG A 274 -8.59 -12.58 -9.06
CA ARG A 274 -7.67 -11.98 -10.03
C ARG A 274 -7.18 -13.01 -11.05
N GLU A 275 -7.00 -14.28 -10.64
CA GLU A 275 -6.63 -15.37 -11.53
C GLU A 275 -7.69 -15.65 -12.61
N GLU A 276 -8.96 -15.28 -12.37
CA GLU A 276 -10.00 -15.30 -13.41
C GLU A 276 -9.78 -14.26 -14.51
N GLN A 277 -8.96 -13.24 -14.27
CA GLN A 277 -8.80 -12.07 -15.14
C GLN A 277 -7.42 -11.98 -15.81
N VAL A 278 -6.38 -12.49 -15.14
CA VAL A 278 -4.97 -12.42 -15.56
C VAL A 278 -4.23 -13.67 -15.11
N ASP A 279 -3.09 -13.98 -15.74
CA ASP A 279 -2.23 -15.08 -15.32
C ASP A 279 -1.13 -14.56 -14.39
N PHE A 280 -0.83 -15.29 -13.32
CA PHE A 280 0.23 -14.95 -12.36
C PHE A 280 1.43 -15.89 -12.46
N THR A 281 2.59 -15.36 -12.13
CA THR A 281 3.81 -16.16 -11.88
C THR A 281 3.74 -16.82 -10.50
N ASP A 282 4.74 -17.66 -10.20
CA ASP A 282 5.06 -18.00 -8.81
C ASP A 282 5.34 -16.73 -7.99
N CYS A 283 5.06 -16.80 -6.67
CA CYS A 283 5.27 -15.65 -5.79
C CYS A 283 6.75 -15.32 -5.64
N TYR A 284 7.10 -14.04 -5.83
CA TYR A 284 8.45 -13.55 -5.57
C TYR A 284 8.65 -13.05 -4.13
N TYR A 285 7.56 -12.87 -3.36
CA TYR A 285 7.59 -12.53 -1.94
C TYR A 285 6.37 -13.10 -1.21
N ASN A 286 6.51 -13.40 0.08
CA ASN A 286 5.42 -13.75 0.99
C ASN A 286 5.61 -13.01 2.32
N SER A 287 4.51 -12.58 2.92
CA SER A 287 4.54 -11.82 4.18
C SER A 287 3.35 -12.15 5.07
N ASN A 288 3.45 -11.81 6.36
CA ASN A 288 2.30 -11.71 7.24
C ASN A 288 1.57 -10.39 7.04
N LEU A 289 0.26 -10.39 7.26
CA LEU A 289 -0.52 -9.18 7.42
C LEU A 289 -0.46 -8.71 8.88
N VAL A 290 -0.22 -7.43 9.06
CA VAL A 290 -0.08 -6.77 10.36
C VAL A 290 -0.98 -5.54 10.43
N ILE A 291 -1.14 -4.98 11.65
CA ILE A 291 -1.88 -3.73 11.86
C ILE A 291 -0.90 -2.64 12.27
N ILE A 292 -0.76 -1.62 11.44
CA ILE A 292 0.00 -0.41 11.76
C ILE A 292 -0.89 0.52 12.58
N TYR A 293 -0.36 1.07 13.68
CA TYR A 293 -1.09 1.96 14.58
C TYR A 293 -0.21 3.10 15.07
N LYS A 294 -0.84 4.14 15.66
CA LYS A 294 -0.13 5.25 16.28
C LYS A 294 0.00 5.00 17.79
N LYS A 295 1.23 5.09 18.30
CA LYS A 295 1.53 4.99 19.73
C LYS A 295 0.71 6.00 20.54
N ALA A 296 0.28 5.62 21.74
CA ALA A 296 -0.23 6.58 22.72
C ALA A 296 0.90 7.54 23.13
N ASN A 297 0.62 8.82 23.23
CA ASN A 297 1.57 9.83 23.68
C ASN A 297 1.80 9.71 25.18
#